data_7b7d313d766c6fd3817ce96a77d575e6
#
_entry.id   7b7d313d766c6fd3817ce96a77d575e6
#
_cell.length_a   1.000
_cell.length_b   1.000
_cell.length_c   1.000
_cell.angle_alpha   90.00
_cell.angle_beta   90.00
_cell.angle_gamma   90.00
#
_symmetry.space_group_name_H-M   'P 1'
#
loop_
_entity.id
_entity.type
_entity.pdbx_description
1 polymer ?
#
loop_
_entity_poly.entity_id
_entity_poly.type
_entity_poly.pdbx_seq_one_letter_code
_entity_poly.pdbx_strand_id
1 'polypeptide(L)'
;MTNSNLNWAVIPCAGLGTRLLPVTKSVPKAMLPVGNYPLVHFAVKEAISVGIENILIIIGDGMDSIRNYFTEIKVDKTISNGDLENINIEQMIASSDIRFLLQEKPLGVGHAIKLTKRIIGDNPFAVILPDDLIFSKPNSLEQLKTIYDKYGGNVIGLNKLKRNEIEYKGIVGFDEENDRYKINSLQEKPKIKDAKSNIGILGRYILDYSIFDQIIDSESGETNLTDALSDSVNKSEISGKILEGYHFDTGNPQGLVKASNFFLKNSKLILENY
;
A
#
# COMPACT_ATOMS: atom_id res chain seq x y z
N MET A 1 -26.81 -6.25 -4.86
CA MET A 1 -25.49 -5.65 -5.17
C MET A 1 -25.29 -4.54 -4.15
N THR A 2 -24.53 -4.80 -3.12
CA THR A 2 -24.16 -3.79 -2.13
C THR A 2 -23.15 -2.88 -2.82
N ASN A 3 -23.56 -1.65 -3.15
CA ASN A 3 -22.65 -0.60 -3.56
C ASN A 3 -21.76 -0.29 -2.33
N SER A 4 -20.72 -1.07 -2.15
CA SER A 4 -19.78 -0.87 -1.07
C SER A 4 -18.96 0.38 -1.40
N ASN A 5 -19.26 1.48 -0.71
CA ASN A 5 -18.61 2.75 -0.95
C ASN A 5 -17.20 2.71 -0.35
N LEU A 6 -16.23 2.19 -1.10
CA LEU A 6 -14.81 2.20 -0.73
C LEU A 6 -14.28 3.64 -0.89
N ASN A 7 -14.43 4.45 0.16
CA ASN A 7 -14.13 5.88 0.10
C ASN A 7 -12.92 6.29 0.95
N TRP A 8 -12.24 5.33 1.58
CA TRP A 8 -11.09 5.58 2.45
C TRP A 8 -9.85 4.81 1.99
N ALA A 9 -8.68 5.46 2.05
CA ALA A 9 -7.39 4.81 1.92
C ALA A 9 -6.47 5.17 3.08
N VAL A 10 -5.68 4.20 3.52
CA VAL A 10 -4.59 4.36 4.50
C VAL A 10 -3.27 4.07 3.82
N ILE A 11 -2.33 5.01 3.89
CA ILE A 11 -1.00 4.89 3.29
C ILE A 11 0.04 4.98 4.40
N PRO A 12 0.53 3.84 4.93
CA PRO A 12 1.56 3.81 5.97
C PRO A 12 2.93 4.23 5.41
N CYS A 13 3.44 5.38 5.86
CA CYS A 13 4.72 5.96 5.43
C CYS A 13 5.74 6.08 6.58
N ALA A 14 5.38 5.75 7.83
CA ALA A 14 6.21 5.96 9.01
C ALA A 14 7.39 4.98 9.18
N GLY A 15 7.56 4.02 8.26
CA GLY A 15 8.64 3.03 8.32
C GLY A 15 10.04 3.65 8.12
N LEU A 16 11.02 3.23 8.91
CA LEU A 16 12.40 3.77 8.90
C LEU A 16 13.21 3.48 7.63
N GLY A 17 12.80 2.51 6.82
CA GLY A 17 13.50 2.18 5.57
C GLY A 17 14.95 1.69 5.76
N THR A 18 15.22 0.91 6.80
CA THR A 18 16.57 0.48 7.20
C THR A 18 17.38 -0.22 6.12
N ARG A 19 16.70 -0.93 5.19
CA ARG A 19 17.34 -1.60 4.04
C ARG A 19 17.88 -0.62 2.99
N LEU A 20 17.50 0.66 3.08
CA LEU A 20 17.88 1.74 2.16
C LEU A 20 18.83 2.75 2.81
N LEU A 21 19.38 2.45 3.99
CA LEU A 21 20.44 3.25 4.57
C LEU A 21 21.68 3.29 3.64
N PRO A 22 22.41 4.42 3.57
CA PRO A 22 22.30 5.60 4.45
C PRO A 22 21.30 6.67 4.01
N VAL A 23 20.71 6.61 2.80
CA VAL A 23 19.84 7.68 2.28
C VAL A 23 18.61 7.92 3.16
N THR A 24 18.02 6.86 3.72
CA THR A 24 16.84 6.95 4.59
C THR A 24 17.12 7.51 5.98
N LYS A 25 18.38 7.83 6.29
CA LYS A 25 18.71 8.62 7.47
C LYS A 25 18.16 10.06 7.40
N SER A 26 18.03 10.60 6.19
CA SER A 26 17.64 12.00 5.96
C SER A 26 16.42 12.16 5.06
N VAL A 27 16.06 11.13 4.27
CA VAL A 27 14.94 11.16 3.34
C VAL A 27 13.98 10.03 3.70
N PRO A 28 12.72 10.31 4.04
CA PRO A 28 11.71 9.26 4.25
C PRO A 28 11.64 8.32 3.06
N LYS A 29 11.56 7.01 3.31
CA LYS A 29 11.49 6.00 2.24
C LYS A 29 10.41 6.31 1.20
N ALA A 30 9.25 6.76 1.64
CA ALA A 30 8.11 7.11 0.78
C ALA A 30 8.39 8.32 -0.16
N MET A 31 9.46 9.10 0.12
CA MET A 31 9.92 10.22 -0.72
C MET A 31 11.02 9.83 -1.69
N LEU A 32 11.51 8.59 -1.67
CA LEU A 32 12.50 8.15 -2.66
C LEU A 32 11.87 8.12 -4.06
N PRO A 33 12.60 8.61 -5.08
CA PRO A 33 12.04 8.82 -6.40
C PRO A 33 12.02 7.54 -7.26
N VAL A 34 10.96 7.40 -8.04
CA VAL A 34 10.88 6.53 -9.22
C VAL A 34 10.64 7.44 -10.42
N GLY A 35 11.65 7.59 -11.28
CA GLY A 35 11.71 8.72 -12.19
C GLY A 35 11.84 10.03 -11.41
N ASN A 36 10.90 10.94 -11.62
CA ASN A 36 10.81 12.23 -10.92
C ASN A 36 9.67 12.31 -9.90
N TYR A 37 9.01 11.17 -9.60
CA TYR A 37 7.90 11.12 -8.65
C TYR A 37 8.29 10.32 -7.40
N PRO A 38 7.97 10.81 -6.17
CA PRO A 38 8.19 10.02 -4.96
C PRO A 38 7.22 8.83 -4.88
N LEU A 39 7.61 7.76 -4.19
CA LEU A 39 6.80 6.55 -4.04
C LEU A 39 5.38 6.83 -3.53
N VAL A 40 5.23 7.75 -2.58
CA VAL A 40 3.92 8.13 -2.03
C VAL A 40 2.98 8.74 -3.07
N HIS A 41 3.52 9.39 -4.10
CA HIS A 41 2.74 9.92 -5.22
C HIS A 41 1.92 8.83 -5.92
N PHE A 42 2.58 7.71 -6.26
CA PHE A 42 1.93 6.59 -6.93
C PHE A 42 0.83 5.96 -6.06
N ALA A 43 1.07 5.86 -4.74
CA ALA A 43 0.07 5.31 -3.81
C ALA A 43 -1.18 6.19 -3.72
N VAL A 44 -1.02 7.52 -3.62
CA VAL A 44 -2.13 8.48 -3.59
C VAL A 44 -2.87 8.47 -4.93
N LYS A 45 -2.14 8.49 -6.05
CA LYS A 45 -2.73 8.46 -7.39
C LYS A 45 -3.54 7.19 -7.64
N GLU A 46 -3.05 6.03 -7.20
CA GLU A 46 -3.77 4.76 -7.26
C GLU A 46 -5.09 4.81 -6.48
N ALA A 47 -5.09 5.38 -5.26
CA ALA A 47 -6.30 5.53 -4.47
C ALA A 47 -7.34 6.41 -5.18
N ILE A 48 -6.92 7.57 -5.69
CA ILE A 48 -7.80 8.51 -6.39
C ILE A 48 -8.40 7.90 -7.67
N SER A 49 -7.61 7.12 -8.41
CA SER A 49 -8.05 6.54 -9.68
C SER A 49 -9.20 5.53 -9.54
N VAL A 50 -9.43 4.98 -8.35
CA VAL A 50 -10.59 4.11 -8.05
C VAL A 50 -11.74 4.85 -7.36
N GLY A 51 -11.67 6.18 -7.27
CA GLY A 51 -12.70 7.03 -6.71
C GLY A 51 -12.63 7.20 -5.19
N ILE A 52 -11.51 6.89 -4.55
CA ILE A 52 -11.31 7.17 -3.12
C ILE A 52 -11.04 8.66 -2.91
N GLU A 53 -11.85 9.28 -2.05
CA GLU A 53 -11.78 10.72 -1.75
C GLU A 53 -11.04 11.02 -0.45
N ASN A 54 -11.06 10.11 0.53
CA ASN A 54 -10.46 10.33 1.86
C ASN A 54 -9.17 9.53 2.00
N ILE A 55 -8.04 10.20 2.14
CA ILE A 55 -6.72 9.56 2.20
C ILE A 55 -6.02 9.92 3.51
N LEU A 56 -5.66 8.90 4.30
CA LEU A 56 -4.91 9.03 5.53
C LEU A 56 -3.47 8.59 5.31
N ILE A 57 -2.54 9.52 5.32
CA ILE A 57 -1.10 9.23 5.23
C ILE A 57 -0.53 9.18 6.64
N ILE A 58 0.03 8.03 7.03
CA ILE A 58 0.61 7.86 8.36
C ILE A 58 2.11 8.15 8.25
N ILE A 59 2.57 9.21 8.90
CA ILE A 59 3.96 9.68 8.88
C ILE A 59 4.64 9.48 10.24
N GLY A 60 5.95 9.32 10.23
CA GLY A 60 6.77 9.31 11.44
C GLY A 60 7.25 10.73 11.80
N ASP A 61 7.88 10.85 12.97
CA ASP A 61 8.52 12.08 13.37
C ASP A 61 9.63 12.49 12.38
N GLY A 62 9.74 13.79 12.08
CA GLY A 62 10.71 14.33 11.11
C GLY A 62 10.42 14.02 9.63
N MET A 63 9.23 13.48 9.30
CA MET A 63 8.85 13.15 7.91
C MET A 63 8.01 14.23 7.24
N ASP A 64 8.20 15.51 7.59
CA ASP A 64 7.43 16.64 7.06
C ASP A 64 7.52 16.81 5.54
N SER A 65 8.60 16.32 4.91
CA SER A 65 8.71 16.32 3.44
C SER A 65 7.57 15.60 2.73
N ILE A 66 6.97 14.57 3.36
CA ILE A 66 5.79 13.88 2.83
C ILE A 66 4.58 14.80 2.89
N ARG A 67 4.38 15.50 4.02
CA ARG A 67 3.30 16.47 4.18
C ARG A 67 3.44 17.62 3.19
N ASN A 68 4.63 18.21 3.13
CA ASN A 68 4.92 19.36 2.28
C ASN A 68 4.70 19.05 0.80
N TYR A 69 4.94 17.79 0.38
CA TYR A 69 4.70 17.35 -0.99
C TYR A 69 3.24 17.51 -1.43
N PHE A 70 2.28 17.36 -0.51
CA PHE A 70 0.85 17.49 -0.81
C PHE A 70 0.22 18.80 -0.33
N THR A 71 0.90 19.62 0.48
CA THR A 71 0.33 20.84 1.06
C THR A 71 0.98 22.13 0.56
N GLU A 72 2.27 22.08 0.19
CA GLU A 72 3.03 23.26 -0.20
C GLU A 72 3.41 23.21 -1.68
N ILE A 73 2.66 23.94 -2.50
CA ILE A 73 3.08 24.21 -3.89
C ILE A 73 3.87 25.53 -3.85
N LYS A 74 5.14 25.45 -3.47
CA LYS A 74 6.09 26.57 -3.66
C LYS A 74 6.64 26.51 -5.07
N VAL A 75 5.78 26.79 -6.05
CA VAL A 75 6.24 26.97 -7.42
C VAL A 75 6.61 28.43 -7.57
N ASP A 76 7.91 28.71 -7.72
CA ASP A 76 8.35 30.01 -8.18
C ASP A 76 7.76 30.24 -9.59
N LYS A 77 7.04 31.35 -9.76
CA LYS A 77 6.39 31.72 -11.05
C LYS A 77 7.37 31.82 -12.24
N THR A 78 8.67 31.67 -11.97
CA THR A 78 9.73 31.61 -13.00
C THR A 78 9.88 30.22 -13.64
N ILE A 79 9.27 29.16 -13.05
CA ILE A 79 9.26 27.82 -13.64
C ILE A 79 8.21 27.80 -14.74
N SER A 80 8.58 27.44 -15.95
CA SER A 80 7.67 27.44 -17.11
C SER A 80 6.48 26.50 -16.88
N ASN A 81 5.28 26.94 -17.21
CA ASN A 81 4.04 26.16 -17.04
C ASN A 81 4.07 24.78 -17.71
N GLY A 82 4.90 24.59 -18.74
CA GLY A 82 4.98 23.30 -19.45
C GLY A 82 5.56 22.13 -18.65
N ASP A 83 6.45 22.40 -17.69
CA ASP A 83 7.04 21.33 -16.85
C ASP A 83 6.13 20.96 -15.67
N LEU A 84 5.21 21.84 -15.31
CA LEU A 84 4.26 21.62 -14.21
C LEU A 84 2.97 20.92 -14.65
N GLU A 85 2.56 21.03 -15.91
CA GLU A 85 1.39 20.34 -16.46
C GLU A 85 1.50 18.81 -16.35
N ASN A 86 2.72 18.28 -16.26
CA ASN A 86 2.96 16.85 -16.07
C ASN A 86 2.92 16.39 -14.61
N ILE A 87 2.86 17.30 -13.64
CA ILE A 87 2.96 16.94 -12.22
C ILE A 87 1.58 16.72 -11.57
N ASN A 88 0.49 16.78 -12.18
CA ASN A 88 -0.89 16.50 -11.67
C ASN A 88 -1.14 16.51 -10.13
N ILE A 89 -0.19 17.08 -9.34
CA ILE A 89 -0.27 17.13 -7.87
C ILE A 89 -1.43 18.03 -7.44
N GLU A 90 -1.60 19.16 -8.13
CA GLU A 90 -2.70 20.10 -7.84
C GLU A 90 -4.06 19.44 -8.05
N GLN A 91 -4.22 18.64 -9.09
CA GLN A 91 -5.45 17.89 -9.34
C GLN A 91 -5.68 16.81 -8.29
N MET A 92 -4.61 16.12 -7.85
CA MET A 92 -4.69 15.13 -6.78
C MET A 92 -5.13 15.76 -5.46
N ILE A 93 -4.56 16.92 -5.10
CA ILE A 93 -4.93 17.68 -3.89
C ILE A 93 -6.37 18.18 -3.98
N ALA A 94 -6.78 18.67 -5.16
CA ALA A 94 -8.12 19.19 -5.37
C ALA A 94 -9.23 18.12 -5.40
N SER A 95 -8.87 16.87 -5.76
CA SER A 95 -9.82 15.76 -5.91
C SER A 95 -9.97 14.88 -4.66
N SER A 96 -9.20 15.13 -3.60
CA SER A 96 -9.18 14.27 -2.41
C SER A 96 -8.91 15.05 -1.12
N ASP A 97 -9.42 14.53 0.00
CA ASP A 97 -9.13 15.02 1.35
C ASP A 97 -7.93 14.23 1.92
N ILE A 98 -6.72 14.78 1.74
CA ILE A 98 -5.48 14.17 2.22
C ILE A 98 -5.18 14.66 3.64
N ARG A 99 -5.21 13.75 4.61
CA ARG A 99 -4.91 14.03 6.01
C ARG A 99 -3.70 13.24 6.48
N PHE A 100 -2.97 13.81 7.46
CA PHE A 100 -1.76 13.22 8.01
C PHE A 100 -1.95 12.86 9.48
N LEU A 101 -1.56 11.63 9.83
CA LEU A 101 -1.51 11.15 11.21
C LEU A 101 -0.08 10.84 11.60
N LEU A 102 0.31 11.24 12.81
CA LEU A 102 1.62 10.94 13.37
C LEU A 102 1.63 9.55 14.03
N GLN A 103 2.53 8.69 13.59
CA GLN A 103 2.95 7.50 14.32
C GLN A 103 4.25 7.83 15.08
N GLU A 104 4.15 8.17 16.35
CA GLU A 104 5.28 8.63 17.17
C GLU A 104 6.42 7.61 17.25
N LYS A 105 6.11 6.32 17.23
CA LYS A 105 7.08 5.23 17.25
C LYS A 105 6.83 4.29 16.08
N PRO A 106 7.87 3.78 15.41
CA PRO A 106 7.74 2.89 14.26
C PRO A 106 7.36 1.46 14.70
N LEU A 107 6.15 1.30 15.24
CA LEU A 107 5.62 0.05 15.79
C LEU A 107 4.96 -0.87 14.74
N GLY A 108 5.29 -0.70 13.47
CA GLY A 108 4.80 -1.57 12.39
C GLY A 108 3.52 -1.07 11.71
N VAL A 109 3.17 -1.77 10.62
CA VAL A 109 2.03 -1.42 9.74
C VAL A 109 0.69 -1.61 10.45
N GLY A 110 0.53 -2.67 11.24
CA GLY A 110 -0.69 -2.91 12.02
C GLY A 110 -0.98 -1.75 12.97
N HIS A 111 0.04 -1.28 13.72
CA HIS A 111 -0.11 -0.12 14.60
C HIS A 111 -0.47 1.16 13.81
N ALA A 112 0.16 1.41 12.66
CA ALA A 112 -0.18 2.56 11.81
C ALA A 112 -1.66 2.54 11.40
N ILE A 113 -2.18 1.37 11.00
CA ILE A 113 -3.59 1.18 10.65
C ILE A 113 -4.48 1.40 11.88
N LYS A 114 -4.13 0.87 13.05
CA LYS A 114 -4.90 1.03 14.29
C LYS A 114 -5.16 2.48 14.67
N LEU A 115 -4.20 3.39 14.40
CA LEU A 115 -4.35 4.83 14.64
C LEU A 115 -5.51 5.45 13.87
N THR A 116 -5.92 4.85 12.76
CA THR A 116 -6.98 5.39 11.88
C THR A 116 -8.39 5.00 12.34
N LYS A 117 -8.55 4.07 13.29
CA LYS A 117 -9.85 3.49 13.72
C LYS A 117 -10.93 4.54 13.99
N ARG A 118 -10.60 5.62 14.72
CA ARG A 118 -11.58 6.66 15.09
C ARG A 118 -12.00 7.54 13.92
N ILE A 119 -11.17 7.64 12.88
CA ILE A 119 -11.42 8.51 11.72
C ILE A 119 -12.21 7.73 10.67
N ILE A 120 -11.82 6.49 10.40
CA ILE A 120 -12.49 5.62 9.43
C ILE A 120 -13.86 5.15 9.95
N GLY A 121 -13.98 4.92 11.26
CA GLY A 121 -15.21 4.37 11.86
C GLY A 121 -15.52 2.99 11.28
N ASP A 122 -16.79 2.78 10.95
CA ASP A 122 -17.30 1.48 10.46
C ASP A 122 -17.19 1.32 8.94
N ASN A 123 -16.44 2.18 8.26
CA ASN A 123 -16.28 2.11 6.81
C ASN A 123 -15.20 1.10 6.39
N PRO A 124 -15.36 0.46 5.24
CA PRO A 124 -14.28 -0.28 4.60
C PRO A 124 -13.22 0.70 4.08
N PHE A 125 -11.97 0.24 4.00
CA PHE A 125 -10.85 1.07 3.59
C PHE A 125 -9.79 0.28 2.83
N ALA A 126 -9.13 0.94 1.89
CA ALA A 126 -7.95 0.41 1.23
C ALA A 126 -6.71 0.63 2.09
N VAL A 127 -5.73 -0.27 2.00
CA VAL A 127 -4.36 -0.06 2.51
C VAL A 127 -3.39 -0.20 1.36
N ILE A 128 -2.53 0.80 1.20
CA ILE A 128 -1.54 0.86 0.12
C ILE A 128 -0.16 1.06 0.74
N LEU A 129 0.70 0.05 0.64
CA LEU A 129 2.10 0.19 1.03
C LEU A 129 2.88 0.81 -0.15
N PRO A 130 3.43 2.02 0.00
CA PRO A 130 4.03 2.74 -1.13
C PRO A 130 5.31 2.10 -1.67
N ASP A 131 5.99 1.27 -0.88
CA ASP A 131 7.20 0.57 -1.30
C ASP A 131 6.96 -0.73 -2.08
N ASP A 132 5.74 -1.26 -2.09
CA ASP A 132 5.30 -2.28 -3.06
C ASP A 132 4.68 -1.57 -4.27
N LEU A 133 5.50 -1.14 -5.23
CA LEU A 133 5.05 -0.40 -6.41
C LEU A 133 4.55 -1.36 -7.48
N ILE A 134 3.33 -1.13 -7.97
CA ILE A 134 2.69 -2.00 -8.97
C ILE A 134 2.19 -1.14 -10.13
N PHE A 135 2.65 -1.46 -11.35
CA PHE A 135 2.16 -0.85 -12.58
C PHE A 135 1.29 -1.85 -13.34
N SER A 136 -0.01 -1.58 -13.41
CA SER A 136 -0.98 -2.48 -14.05
C SER A 136 -2.17 -1.71 -14.63
N LYS A 137 -2.89 -2.36 -15.55
CA LYS A 137 -4.17 -1.89 -16.07
C LYS A 137 -5.10 -3.12 -16.26
N PRO A 138 -6.22 -3.20 -15.51
CA PRO A 138 -6.67 -2.26 -14.46
C PRO A 138 -5.63 -2.14 -13.33
N ASN A 139 -5.67 -1.05 -12.55
CA ASN A 139 -4.73 -0.89 -11.44
C ASN A 139 -4.99 -1.92 -10.31
N SER A 140 -4.05 -2.03 -9.36
CA SER A 140 -4.13 -3.09 -8.35
C SER A 140 -5.33 -2.95 -7.42
N LEU A 141 -5.76 -1.74 -7.05
CA LEU A 141 -6.98 -1.56 -6.25
C LEU A 141 -8.25 -1.87 -7.04
N GLU A 142 -8.32 -1.55 -8.34
CA GLU A 142 -9.45 -1.96 -9.19
C GLU A 142 -9.58 -3.49 -9.25
N GLN A 143 -8.44 -4.18 -9.37
CA GLN A 143 -8.42 -5.65 -9.35
C GLN A 143 -8.94 -6.20 -8.01
N LEU A 144 -8.56 -5.63 -6.87
CA LEU A 144 -9.08 -6.04 -5.56
C LEU A 144 -10.54 -5.67 -5.41
N LYS A 145 -10.95 -4.49 -5.89
CA LYS A 145 -12.33 -4.02 -5.80
C LYS A 145 -13.31 -4.96 -6.51
N THR A 146 -12.92 -5.59 -7.62
CA THR A 146 -13.77 -6.59 -8.30
C THR A 146 -14.10 -7.77 -7.40
N ILE A 147 -13.13 -8.22 -6.58
CA ILE A 147 -13.33 -9.31 -5.60
C ILE A 147 -14.16 -8.81 -4.42
N TYR A 148 -13.85 -7.62 -3.90
CA TYR A 148 -14.55 -7.02 -2.78
C TYR A 148 -16.04 -6.77 -3.09
N ASP A 149 -16.36 -6.21 -4.25
CA ASP A 149 -17.75 -5.94 -4.67
C ASP A 149 -18.58 -7.24 -4.82
N LYS A 150 -17.91 -8.35 -5.11
CA LYS A 150 -18.57 -9.65 -5.31
C LYS A 150 -18.73 -10.45 -4.02
N TYR A 151 -17.73 -10.43 -3.16
CA TYR A 151 -17.66 -11.33 -2.00
C TYR A 151 -17.69 -10.59 -0.66
N GLY A 152 -17.37 -9.30 -0.62
CA GLY A 152 -17.19 -8.54 0.64
C GLY A 152 -15.99 -9.02 1.44
N GLY A 153 -15.98 -8.69 2.72
CA GLY A 153 -14.94 -9.10 3.67
C GLY A 153 -13.58 -8.46 3.42
N ASN A 154 -12.53 -9.06 3.96
CA ASN A 154 -11.17 -8.60 3.72
C ASN A 154 -10.64 -9.15 2.40
N VAL A 155 -9.99 -8.30 1.58
CA VAL A 155 -9.38 -8.71 0.31
C VAL A 155 -7.91 -8.35 0.29
N ILE A 156 -7.05 -9.32 -0.08
CA ILE A 156 -5.58 -9.20 -0.04
C ILE A 156 -5.01 -9.34 -1.46
N GLY A 157 -4.16 -8.41 -1.85
CA GLY A 157 -3.32 -8.54 -3.05
C GLY A 157 -2.24 -9.60 -2.86
N LEU A 158 -2.12 -10.49 -3.83
CA LEU A 158 -1.21 -11.63 -3.81
C LEU A 158 -0.27 -11.61 -5.01
N ASN A 159 0.88 -12.27 -4.85
CA ASN A 159 1.83 -12.53 -5.94
C ASN A 159 2.46 -13.92 -5.79
N LYS A 160 2.81 -14.53 -6.92
CA LYS A 160 3.59 -15.77 -6.94
C LYS A 160 5.06 -15.45 -6.72
N LEU A 161 5.63 -15.98 -5.64
CA LEU A 161 7.00 -15.72 -5.22
C LEU A 161 7.98 -16.75 -5.76
N LYS A 162 9.22 -16.31 -5.95
CA LYS A 162 10.36 -17.21 -6.08
C LYS A 162 10.74 -17.77 -4.70
N ARG A 163 11.34 -18.94 -4.67
CA ARG A 163 11.69 -19.64 -3.43
C ARG A 163 12.53 -18.80 -2.45
N ASN A 164 13.44 -17.98 -2.96
CA ASN A 164 14.29 -17.10 -2.15
C ASN A 164 13.60 -15.84 -1.64
N GLU A 165 12.34 -15.59 -2.01
CA GLU A 165 11.55 -14.44 -1.57
C GLU A 165 10.62 -14.77 -0.39
N ILE A 166 10.37 -16.06 -0.15
CA ILE A 166 9.40 -16.58 0.84
C ILE A 166 9.70 -16.07 2.26
N GLU A 167 10.97 -16.10 2.69
CA GLU A 167 11.36 -15.73 4.05
C GLU A 167 11.29 -14.22 4.34
N TYR A 168 10.90 -13.43 3.34
CA TYR A 168 10.81 -11.97 3.44
C TYR A 168 9.38 -11.42 3.31
N LYS A 169 8.39 -12.25 3.05
CA LYS A 169 7.01 -11.87 2.79
C LYS A 169 6.02 -12.67 3.66
N GLY A 170 4.85 -12.09 3.91
CA GLY A 170 3.72 -12.84 4.42
C GLY A 170 3.27 -13.88 3.40
N ILE A 171 3.07 -15.13 3.82
CA ILE A 171 2.67 -16.24 2.96
C ILE A 171 1.25 -16.67 3.29
N VAL A 172 0.46 -16.99 2.27
CA VAL A 172 -0.92 -17.45 2.45
C VAL A 172 -1.06 -18.95 2.18
N GLY A 173 -1.88 -19.64 2.99
CA GLY A 173 -2.53 -20.89 2.61
C GLY A 173 -3.94 -20.59 2.13
N PHE A 174 -4.42 -21.31 1.14
CA PHE A 174 -5.68 -20.98 0.47
C PHE A 174 -6.33 -22.19 -0.20
N ASP A 175 -7.63 -22.05 -0.49
CA ASP A 175 -8.38 -22.87 -1.41
C ASP A 175 -8.74 -22.03 -2.65
N GLU A 176 -8.59 -22.60 -3.85
CA GLU A 176 -8.96 -21.91 -5.08
C GLU A 176 -10.48 -22.01 -5.29
N GLU A 177 -11.15 -20.86 -5.37
CA GLU A 177 -12.60 -20.77 -5.60
C GLU A 177 -12.88 -19.80 -6.77
N ASN A 178 -13.27 -20.35 -7.93
CA ASN A 178 -13.65 -19.55 -9.11
C ASN A 178 -12.57 -18.51 -9.50
N ASP A 179 -12.82 -17.23 -9.18
CA ASP A 179 -12.00 -16.07 -9.53
C ASP A 179 -11.22 -15.47 -8.34
N ARG A 180 -11.22 -16.14 -7.17
CA ARG A 180 -10.50 -15.74 -5.95
C ARG A 180 -9.77 -16.90 -5.30
N TYR A 181 -8.85 -16.55 -4.42
CA TYR A 181 -8.24 -17.45 -3.44
C TYR A 181 -8.93 -17.24 -2.09
N LYS A 182 -9.61 -18.25 -1.56
CA LYS A 182 -10.15 -18.20 -0.20
C LYS A 182 -9.03 -18.51 0.77
N ILE A 183 -8.64 -17.51 1.56
CA ILE A 183 -7.50 -17.62 2.48
C ILE A 183 -7.90 -18.41 3.71
N ASN A 184 -7.15 -19.46 4.01
CA ASN A 184 -7.37 -20.33 5.16
C ASN A 184 -6.24 -20.25 6.20
N SER A 185 -5.12 -19.61 5.89
CA SER A 185 -4.05 -19.33 6.84
C SER A 185 -3.09 -18.26 6.32
N LEU A 186 -2.44 -17.55 7.26
CA LEU A 186 -1.36 -16.60 6.95
C LEU A 186 -0.17 -16.88 7.85
N GLN A 187 1.03 -16.65 7.33
CA GLN A 187 2.30 -16.85 8.03
C GLN A 187 3.21 -15.66 7.74
N GLU A 188 3.65 -14.93 8.77
CA GLU A 188 4.60 -13.84 8.61
C GLU A 188 6.02 -14.40 8.46
N LYS A 189 6.65 -14.18 7.32
CA LYS A 189 8.05 -14.53 7.00
C LYS A 189 8.46 -15.94 7.45
N PRO A 190 7.74 -16.99 7.04
CA PRO A 190 8.04 -18.33 7.47
C PRO A 190 9.38 -18.80 6.86
N LYS A 191 10.03 -19.77 7.52
CA LYS A 191 11.14 -20.48 6.87
C LYS A 191 10.62 -21.20 5.63
N ILE A 192 11.44 -21.30 4.59
CA ILE A 192 11.05 -21.93 3.30
C ILE A 192 10.44 -23.33 3.48
N LYS A 193 10.98 -24.12 4.41
CA LYS A 193 10.50 -25.50 4.68
C LYS A 193 9.12 -25.55 5.37
N ASP A 194 8.73 -24.46 6.04
CA ASP A 194 7.51 -24.37 6.84
C ASP A 194 6.40 -23.57 6.10
N ALA A 195 6.73 -23.00 4.95
CA ALA A 195 5.81 -22.19 4.15
C ALA A 195 4.72 -23.08 3.53
N LYS A 196 3.45 -22.68 3.71
CA LYS A 196 2.29 -23.43 3.20
C LYS A 196 2.09 -23.32 1.68
N SER A 197 2.68 -22.31 1.07
CA SER A 197 2.63 -22.09 -0.38
C SER A 197 3.80 -21.22 -0.84
N ASN A 198 3.83 -20.90 -2.13
CA ASN A 198 4.69 -19.87 -2.69
C ASN A 198 3.89 -18.61 -3.11
N ILE A 199 2.71 -18.41 -2.53
CA ILE A 199 1.89 -17.23 -2.78
C ILE A 199 2.10 -16.27 -1.60
N GLY A 200 2.62 -15.09 -1.91
CA GLY A 200 2.94 -14.06 -0.94
C GLY A 200 1.98 -12.87 -1.02
N ILE A 201 1.90 -12.17 0.09
CA ILE A 201 1.11 -10.95 0.21
C ILE A 201 1.86 -9.79 -0.45
N LEU A 202 1.12 -9.00 -1.23
CA LEU A 202 1.53 -7.68 -1.70
C LEU A 202 0.91 -6.60 -0.84
N GLY A 203 1.54 -5.44 -0.80
CA GLY A 203 1.11 -4.29 0.01
C GLY A 203 -0.16 -3.60 -0.49
N ARG A 204 -1.17 -4.37 -0.88
CA ARG A 204 -2.50 -3.89 -1.31
C ARG A 204 -3.59 -4.69 -0.62
N TYR A 205 -4.49 -3.97 0.05
CA TYR A 205 -5.59 -4.57 0.78
C TYR A 205 -6.86 -3.73 0.65
N ILE A 206 -8.02 -4.38 0.72
CA ILE A 206 -9.29 -3.76 1.09
C ILE A 206 -9.73 -4.44 2.37
N LEU A 207 -9.93 -3.69 3.44
CA LEU A 207 -10.18 -4.21 4.77
C LEU A 207 -11.51 -3.68 5.31
N ASP A 208 -12.23 -4.56 6.00
CA ASP A 208 -13.39 -4.18 6.78
C ASP A 208 -12.98 -3.62 8.15
N TYR A 209 -13.84 -2.81 8.75
CA TYR A 209 -13.57 -2.20 10.07
C TYR A 209 -13.29 -3.25 11.17
N SER A 210 -13.82 -4.46 11.05
CA SER A 210 -13.60 -5.57 11.99
C SER A 210 -12.12 -5.92 12.18
N ILE A 211 -11.26 -5.57 11.24
CA ILE A 211 -9.81 -5.78 11.36
C ILE A 211 -9.21 -5.03 12.54
N PHE A 212 -9.76 -3.86 12.89
CA PHE A 212 -9.26 -3.07 14.01
C PHE A 212 -9.32 -3.81 15.37
N ASP A 213 -10.27 -4.71 15.54
CA ASP A 213 -10.42 -5.51 16.77
C ASP A 213 -9.43 -6.69 16.82
N GLN A 214 -8.80 -7.00 15.69
CA GLN A 214 -7.77 -8.04 15.58
C GLN A 214 -6.34 -7.47 15.68
N ILE A 215 -6.18 -6.14 15.58
CA ILE A 215 -4.86 -5.51 15.72
C ILE A 215 -4.53 -5.36 17.21
N ILE A 216 -3.77 -6.33 17.71
CA ILE A 216 -3.26 -6.35 19.09
C ILE A 216 -1.86 -5.77 19.08
N ASP A 217 -1.59 -4.81 19.99
CA ASP A 217 -0.25 -4.24 20.11
C ASP A 217 0.74 -5.29 20.58
N SER A 218 1.85 -5.42 19.88
CA SER A 218 2.91 -6.36 20.25
C SER A 218 3.66 -5.84 21.48
N GLU A 219 3.83 -6.69 22.50
CA GLU A 219 4.62 -6.36 23.70
C GLU A 219 6.13 -6.25 23.41
N SER A 220 6.60 -6.91 22.35
CA SER A 220 8.03 -7.12 22.08
C SER A 220 8.54 -6.47 20.80
N GLY A 221 7.73 -5.74 20.04
CA GLY A 221 8.19 -5.23 18.75
C GLY A 221 7.13 -4.67 17.83
N GLU A 222 7.21 -5.01 16.56
CA GLU A 222 6.30 -4.51 15.52
C GLU A 222 4.94 -5.21 15.56
N THR A 223 3.87 -4.43 15.50
CA THR A 223 2.50 -4.90 15.29
C THR A 223 2.28 -5.13 13.79
N ASN A 224 2.26 -6.39 13.37
CA ASN A 224 2.12 -6.75 11.96
C ASN A 224 0.64 -6.85 11.55
N LEU A 225 0.32 -6.40 10.35
CA LEU A 225 -1.01 -6.60 9.77
C LEU A 225 -1.27 -8.08 9.45
N THR A 226 -0.24 -8.84 9.05
CA THR A 226 -0.35 -10.28 8.76
C THR A 226 -0.85 -11.07 9.97
N ASP A 227 -0.41 -10.72 11.17
CA ASP A 227 -0.83 -11.39 12.40
C ASP A 227 -2.33 -11.11 12.67
N ALA A 228 -2.77 -9.85 12.55
CA ALA A 228 -4.18 -9.48 12.70
C ALA A 228 -5.07 -10.17 11.65
N LEU A 229 -4.61 -10.28 10.41
CA LEU A 229 -5.31 -11.02 9.36
C LEU A 229 -5.35 -12.53 9.67
N SER A 230 -4.28 -13.10 10.21
CA SER A 230 -4.24 -14.51 10.61
C SER A 230 -5.28 -14.81 11.71
N ASP A 231 -5.42 -13.91 12.68
CA ASP A 231 -6.44 -14.02 13.74
C ASP A 231 -7.88 -13.84 13.21
N SER A 232 -8.01 -13.18 12.05
CA SER A 232 -9.29 -12.94 11.39
C SER A 232 -9.79 -14.13 10.57
N VAL A 233 -8.92 -15.05 10.12
CA VAL A 233 -9.27 -16.16 9.20
C VAL A 233 -10.47 -16.98 9.67
N ASN A 234 -10.60 -17.22 10.96
CA ASN A 234 -11.72 -17.99 11.53
C ASN A 234 -12.94 -17.14 11.93
N LYS A 235 -12.85 -15.81 11.80
CA LYS A 235 -13.86 -14.86 12.26
C LYS A 235 -14.55 -14.13 11.10
N SER A 236 -13.83 -13.93 10.04
CA SER A 236 -14.32 -13.25 8.83
C SER A 236 -13.73 -13.90 7.59
N GLU A 237 -14.44 -13.78 6.48
CA GLU A 237 -13.97 -14.29 5.21
C GLU A 237 -12.84 -13.39 4.67
N ILE A 238 -11.75 -14.01 4.23
CA ILE A 238 -10.62 -13.33 3.61
C ILE A 238 -10.45 -13.89 2.20
N SER A 239 -10.55 -13.01 1.22
CA SER A 239 -10.28 -13.32 -0.18
C SER A 239 -8.90 -12.84 -0.61
N GLY A 240 -8.25 -13.59 -1.47
CA GLY A 240 -7.01 -13.18 -2.13
C GLY A 240 -7.20 -13.04 -3.64
N LYS A 241 -6.45 -12.14 -4.26
CA LYS A 241 -6.36 -11.98 -5.71
C LYS A 241 -4.89 -11.90 -6.11
N ILE A 242 -4.42 -12.81 -6.98
CA ILE A 242 -3.11 -12.63 -7.61
C ILE A 242 -3.23 -11.41 -8.54
N LEU A 243 -2.44 -10.38 -8.24
CA LEU A 243 -2.46 -9.13 -8.99
C LEU A 243 -1.68 -9.28 -10.29
N GLU A 244 -2.27 -8.79 -11.35
CA GLU A 244 -1.63 -8.66 -12.65
C GLU A 244 -0.81 -7.36 -12.69
N GLY A 245 0.26 -7.36 -13.51
CA GLY A 245 1.09 -6.19 -13.72
C GLY A 245 2.56 -6.40 -13.37
N TYR A 246 3.29 -5.30 -13.32
CA TYR A 246 4.71 -5.26 -13.01
C TYR A 246 4.91 -4.80 -11.58
N HIS A 247 5.37 -5.70 -10.73
CA HIS A 247 5.58 -5.46 -9.31
C HIS A 247 7.07 -5.19 -9.00
N PHE A 248 7.34 -4.18 -8.17
CA PHE A 248 8.66 -3.79 -7.71
C PHE A 248 8.66 -3.56 -6.20
N ASP A 249 9.41 -4.39 -5.45
CA ASP A 249 9.73 -4.13 -4.03
C ASP A 249 10.80 -3.03 -3.97
N THR A 250 10.34 -1.78 -3.89
CA THR A 250 11.21 -0.60 -3.81
C THR A 250 11.76 -0.36 -2.39
N GLY A 251 11.44 -1.22 -1.44
CA GLY A 251 12.01 -1.22 -0.10
C GLY A 251 13.49 -1.65 -0.04
N ASN A 252 14.13 -1.93 -1.18
CA ASN A 252 15.56 -2.23 -1.31
C ASN A 252 16.16 -1.52 -2.54
N PRO A 253 17.50 -1.30 -2.58
CA PRO A 253 18.15 -0.53 -3.64
C PRO A 253 17.93 -1.12 -5.04
N GLN A 254 17.98 -2.44 -5.18
CA GLN A 254 17.85 -3.11 -6.48
C GLN A 254 16.43 -2.95 -7.04
N GLY A 255 15.41 -3.07 -6.17
CA GLY A 255 14.02 -2.88 -6.55
C GLY A 255 13.72 -1.43 -6.96
N LEU A 256 14.27 -0.45 -6.21
CA LEU A 256 14.12 0.97 -6.53
C LEU A 256 14.72 1.32 -7.90
N VAL A 257 15.92 0.84 -8.21
CA VAL A 257 16.57 1.04 -9.51
C VAL A 257 15.78 0.36 -10.64
N LYS A 258 15.30 -0.87 -10.42
CA LYS A 258 14.47 -1.59 -11.41
C LYS A 258 13.17 -0.83 -11.70
N ALA A 259 12.48 -0.35 -10.67
CA ALA A 259 11.26 0.44 -10.80
C ALA A 259 11.49 1.72 -11.59
N SER A 260 12.56 2.48 -11.26
CA SER A 260 12.93 3.70 -11.98
C SER A 260 13.27 3.44 -13.45
N ASN A 261 14.04 2.40 -13.74
CA ASN A 261 14.38 2.03 -15.12
C ASN A 261 13.13 1.61 -15.93
N PHE A 262 12.22 0.88 -15.30
CA PHE A 262 10.96 0.48 -15.93
C PHE A 262 10.07 1.69 -16.20
N PHE A 263 9.91 2.57 -15.20
CA PHE A 263 9.14 3.80 -15.32
C PHE A 263 9.66 4.68 -16.46
N LEU A 264 10.96 4.96 -16.50
CA LEU A 264 11.54 5.82 -17.54
C LEU A 264 11.34 5.28 -18.96
N LYS A 265 11.33 3.96 -19.13
CA LYS A 265 11.07 3.32 -20.43
C LYS A 265 9.59 3.33 -20.84
N ASN A 266 8.68 3.43 -19.88
CA ASN A 266 7.24 3.27 -20.07
C ASN A 266 6.44 4.47 -19.52
N SER A 267 7.09 5.61 -19.25
CA SER A 267 6.50 6.74 -18.51
C SER A 267 5.22 7.26 -19.14
N LYS A 268 5.17 7.40 -20.46
CA LYS A 268 3.96 7.84 -21.18
C LYS A 268 2.78 6.91 -20.91
N LEU A 269 2.98 5.60 -21.08
CA LEU A 269 1.95 4.59 -20.85
C LEU A 269 1.49 4.57 -19.38
N ILE A 270 2.43 4.70 -18.44
CA ILE A 270 2.13 4.68 -17.00
C ILE A 270 1.35 5.95 -16.62
N LEU A 271 1.78 7.12 -17.05
CA LEU A 271 1.13 8.39 -16.69
C LEU A 271 -0.26 8.57 -17.31
N GLU A 272 -0.49 8.00 -18.50
CA GLU A 272 -1.81 8.00 -19.16
C GLU A 272 -2.81 7.00 -18.54
N ASN A 273 -2.34 6.00 -17.80
CA ASN A 273 -3.16 4.92 -17.24
C ASN A 273 -3.33 4.95 -15.72
N TYR A 274 -2.69 5.92 -15.07
CA TYR A 274 -2.85 6.18 -13.64
C TYR A 274 -3.61 7.47 -13.42
#